data_454adece76a3a4f96c454e301e13c873
#
_entry.id   454adece76a3a4f96c454e301e13c873
#
_cell.length_a   1.000
_cell.length_b   1.000
_cell.length_c   1.000
_cell.angle_alpha   90.00
_cell.angle_beta   90.00
_cell.angle_gamma   90.00
#
_symmetry.space_group_name_H-M   'P 1'
#
loop_
_entity.id
_entity.type
_entity.pdbx_description
1 polymer ?
#
loop_
_entity_poly.entity_id
_entity_poly.type
_entity_poly.pdbx_seq_one_letter_code
_entity_poly.pdbx_strand_id
1 'polypeptide(L)'
;MKIRGKSSDKNEKIELQMTPMIDIVFQLLVFFIMTFNVVAQEGDFTIRMPAIGAPQDQLEDIEKQTLKVQMRADAAGNLKELKLDDAVLGGDTLSAKFANLHNKILSKVRDAGGPDEAANLLEVEFECDYDLKYSNVIEAIPAVSGSRARGSDKISKLIENIKFAEPKKKTGS
;
A
#
# COMPACT_ATOMS: atom_id res chain seq x y z
N MET A 1 -19.60 -72.70 52.14
CA MET A 1 -19.92 -72.13 50.82
C MET A 1 -18.96 -70.98 50.59
N LYS A 2 -17.96 -71.14 49.71
CA LYS A 2 -16.80 -70.27 49.61
C LYS A 2 -16.93 -69.52 48.28
N ILE A 3 -17.23 -68.21 48.33
CA ILE A 3 -17.38 -67.39 47.18
C ILE A 3 -15.97 -66.80 46.85
N ARG A 4 -15.41 -67.27 45.74
CA ARG A 4 -14.15 -66.75 45.22
C ARG A 4 -14.46 -65.48 44.41
N GLY A 5 -14.05 -64.34 44.94
CA GLY A 5 -13.99 -63.11 44.18
C GLY A 5 -12.84 -63.18 43.15
N LYS A 6 -13.15 -63.14 41.90
CA LYS A 6 -12.21 -63.07 40.78
C LYS A 6 -11.95 -61.59 40.51
N SER A 7 -10.91 -61.04 41.11
CA SER A 7 -10.38 -59.73 40.71
C SER A 7 -9.73 -59.89 39.33
N SER A 8 -10.39 -59.38 38.35
CA SER A 8 -9.85 -59.25 36.99
C SER A 8 -9.21 -57.90 36.86
N ASP A 9 -7.96 -57.82 37.24
CA ASP A 9 -7.09 -56.71 36.86
C ASP A 9 -6.85 -56.79 35.32
N LYS A 10 -7.77 -56.22 34.58
CA LYS A 10 -7.50 -55.90 33.20
C LYS A 10 -6.84 -54.55 33.16
N ASN A 11 -5.51 -54.54 33.22
CA ASN A 11 -4.70 -53.46 32.68
C ASN A 11 -4.89 -53.45 31.15
N GLU A 12 -5.99 -52.87 30.69
CA GLU A 12 -6.12 -52.47 29.31
C GLU A 12 -5.13 -51.36 29.07
N LYS A 13 -3.94 -51.71 28.56
CA LYS A 13 -3.04 -50.76 27.92
C LYS A 13 -3.80 -50.19 26.72
N ILE A 14 -4.35 -48.98 26.90
CA ILE A 14 -4.87 -48.19 25.80
C ILE A 14 -3.65 -47.83 24.94
N GLU A 15 -3.40 -48.65 23.91
CA GLU A 15 -2.45 -48.27 22.87
C GLU A 15 -3.02 -47.05 22.15
N LEU A 16 -2.49 -45.88 22.47
CA LEU A 16 -2.79 -44.67 21.73
C LEU A 16 -2.36 -44.92 20.27
N GLN A 17 -3.35 -45.20 19.44
CA GLN A 17 -3.12 -45.31 17.99
C GLN A 17 -2.74 -43.91 17.48
N MET A 18 -1.44 -43.69 17.29
CA MET A 18 -0.91 -42.40 16.84
C MET A 18 -1.27 -42.09 15.36
N THR A 19 -1.55 -43.12 14.58
CA THR A 19 -1.86 -42.98 13.15
C THR A 19 -3.05 -42.07 12.86
N PRO A 20 -4.20 -42.18 13.56
CA PRO A 20 -5.34 -41.28 13.31
C PRO A 20 -5.06 -39.83 13.72
N MET A 21 -4.21 -39.62 14.74
CA MET A 21 -3.83 -38.23 15.14
C MET A 21 -2.94 -37.57 14.10
N ILE A 22 -2.00 -38.31 13.51
CA ILE A 22 -1.14 -37.78 12.45
C ILE A 22 -1.95 -37.45 11.21
N ASP A 23 -2.94 -38.25 10.86
CA ASP A 23 -3.80 -38.03 9.70
C ASP A 23 -4.63 -36.74 9.84
N ILE A 24 -5.24 -36.53 11.03
CA ILE A 24 -5.98 -35.29 11.31
C ILE A 24 -5.08 -34.07 11.21
N VAL A 25 -3.88 -34.10 11.78
CA VAL A 25 -2.93 -32.98 11.74
C VAL A 25 -2.48 -32.72 10.31
N PHE A 26 -2.20 -33.77 9.54
CA PHE A 26 -1.82 -33.67 8.14
C PHE A 26 -2.94 -33.05 7.30
N GLN A 27 -4.17 -33.49 7.49
CA GLN A 27 -5.33 -32.99 6.76
C GLN A 27 -5.61 -31.52 7.09
N LEU A 28 -5.44 -31.14 8.35
CA LEU A 28 -5.57 -29.75 8.81
C LEU A 28 -4.47 -28.87 8.20
N LEU A 29 -3.25 -29.37 8.11
CA LEU A 29 -2.12 -28.66 7.50
C LEU A 29 -2.35 -28.46 5.99
N VAL A 30 -2.78 -29.48 5.26
CA VAL A 30 -3.12 -29.40 3.85
C VAL A 30 -4.27 -28.42 3.62
N PHE A 31 -5.28 -28.43 4.47
CA PHE A 31 -6.40 -27.47 4.42
C PHE A 31 -5.89 -26.04 4.60
N PHE A 32 -5.02 -25.78 5.60
CA PHE A 32 -4.44 -24.46 5.80
C PHE A 32 -3.58 -24.00 4.62
N ILE A 33 -2.74 -24.87 4.05
CA ILE A 33 -1.92 -24.52 2.90
C ILE A 33 -2.80 -24.17 1.69
N MET A 34 -3.89 -24.91 1.49
CA MET A 34 -4.79 -24.72 0.36
C MET A 34 -5.70 -23.48 0.53
N THR A 35 -6.06 -23.14 1.77
CA THR A 35 -6.91 -21.97 2.08
C THR A 35 -6.12 -20.71 2.38
N PHE A 36 -4.81 -20.82 2.66
CA PHE A 36 -3.94 -19.68 2.92
C PHE A 36 -3.70 -18.91 1.63
N ASN A 37 -4.61 -18.00 1.33
CA ASN A 37 -4.43 -17.05 0.24
C ASN A 37 -3.44 -15.98 0.73
N VAL A 38 -2.18 -16.11 0.34
CA VAL A 38 -1.20 -15.04 0.56
C VAL A 38 -1.69 -13.87 -0.28
N VAL A 39 -2.33 -12.90 0.37
CA VAL A 39 -2.56 -11.59 -0.23
C VAL A 39 -1.17 -11.05 -0.53
N ALA A 40 -0.79 -11.06 -1.81
CA ALA A 40 0.43 -10.39 -2.25
C ALA A 40 0.31 -8.95 -1.73
N GLN A 41 1.31 -8.50 -0.97
CA GLN A 41 1.36 -7.12 -0.50
C GLN A 41 1.30 -6.22 -1.75
N GLU A 42 0.15 -5.57 -1.91
CA GLU A 42 -0.06 -4.63 -3.00
C GLU A 42 0.78 -3.38 -2.68
N GLY A 43 1.92 -3.29 -3.37
CA GLY A 43 2.74 -2.09 -3.39
C GLY A 43 3.73 -1.98 -2.22
N ASP A 44 4.97 -2.27 -2.52
CA ASP A 44 6.10 -1.81 -1.70
C ASP A 44 6.25 -0.30 -1.98
N PHE A 45 5.56 0.51 -1.18
CA PHE A 45 5.71 1.96 -1.27
C PHE A 45 7.03 2.35 -0.59
N THR A 46 8.06 2.53 -1.37
CA THR A 46 9.31 3.12 -0.87
C THR A 46 9.09 4.62 -0.61
N ILE A 47 8.41 4.91 0.50
CA ILE A 47 8.23 6.30 0.96
C ILE A 47 9.52 6.71 1.65
N ARG A 48 10.33 7.53 0.99
CA ARG A 48 11.50 8.17 1.60
C ARG A 48 11.04 9.46 2.27
N MET A 49 11.03 9.46 3.60
CA MET A 49 10.88 10.70 4.37
C MET A 49 12.23 11.42 4.40
N PRO A 50 12.29 12.73 4.11
CA PRO A 50 13.53 13.49 4.27
C PRO A 50 13.93 13.46 5.74
N ALA A 51 15.10 12.88 6.05
CA ALA A 51 15.70 12.99 7.37
C ALA A 51 16.25 14.39 7.52
N ILE A 52 15.74 15.13 8.50
CA ILE A 52 16.27 16.46 8.83
C ILE A 52 17.73 16.29 9.24
N GLY A 53 18.66 16.75 8.36
CA GLY A 53 20.08 16.88 8.69
C GLY A 53 21.03 15.73 8.31
N ALA A 54 20.61 14.75 7.49
CA ALA A 54 21.56 13.77 6.96
C ALA A 54 22.24 14.28 5.66
N PRO A 55 23.58 14.13 5.52
CA PRO A 55 24.23 14.43 4.25
C PRO A 55 23.73 13.48 3.18
N GLN A 56 23.35 14.02 2.05
CA GLN A 56 22.88 13.31 0.87
C GLN A 56 24.05 12.47 0.32
N ASP A 57 24.04 11.17 0.56
CA ASP A 57 24.94 10.26 -0.13
C ASP A 57 24.60 10.27 -1.62
N GLN A 58 25.58 10.69 -2.40
CA GLN A 58 25.56 10.72 -3.86
C GLN A 58 25.52 9.28 -4.40
N LEU A 59 24.31 8.74 -4.52
CA LEU A 59 24.04 7.62 -5.43
C LEU A 59 23.67 8.26 -6.76
N GLU A 60 24.38 7.88 -7.82
CA GLU A 60 24.28 8.36 -9.19
C GLU A 60 22.93 8.98 -9.55
N ASP A 61 22.87 10.31 -9.55
CA ASP A 61 21.69 11.09 -9.93
C ASP A 61 21.47 10.94 -11.45
N ILE A 62 20.72 9.92 -11.83
CA ILE A 62 19.88 10.07 -13.01
C ILE A 62 18.92 11.20 -12.62
N GLU A 63 19.06 12.37 -13.25
CA GLU A 63 18.18 13.53 -13.02
C GLU A 63 16.74 13.10 -13.18
N LYS A 64 16.10 12.72 -12.06
CA LYS A 64 14.69 12.35 -12.06
C LYS A 64 13.86 13.61 -12.20
N GLN A 65 12.94 13.60 -13.13
CA GLN A 65 11.99 14.68 -13.25
C GLN A 65 10.99 14.60 -12.09
N THR A 66 11.03 15.60 -11.20
CA THR A 66 10.13 15.68 -10.06
C THR A 66 8.81 16.31 -10.47
N LEU A 67 7.72 15.60 -10.31
CA LEU A 67 6.34 16.06 -10.50
C LEU A 67 5.78 16.52 -9.16
N LYS A 68 5.44 17.81 -9.01
CA LYS A 68 4.95 18.37 -7.75
C LYS A 68 3.45 18.31 -7.67
N VAL A 69 2.94 17.56 -6.69
CA VAL A 69 1.51 17.50 -6.37
C VAL A 69 1.24 18.38 -5.17
N GLN A 70 0.61 19.54 -5.40
CA GLN A 70 0.27 20.47 -4.34
C GLN A 70 -1.16 20.29 -3.89
N MET A 71 -1.34 20.09 -2.59
CA MET A 71 -2.65 19.86 -1.96
C MET A 71 -2.92 20.96 -0.93
N ARG A 72 -3.86 21.84 -1.25
CA ARG A 72 -4.24 22.97 -0.39
C ARG A 72 -5.49 22.65 0.40
N ALA A 73 -5.46 22.95 1.70
CA ALA A 73 -6.57 22.75 2.60
C ALA A 73 -7.50 23.98 2.67
N ASP A 74 -8.76 23.74 2.97
CA ASP A 74 -9.69 24.77 3.43
C ASP A 74 -9.55 24.96 4.96
N ALA A 75 -10.38 25.83 5.53
CA ALA A 75 -10.40 26.10 6.97
C ALA A 75 -10.85 24.87 7.81
N ALA A 76 -11.52 23.91 7.21
CA ALA A 76 -12.00 22.67 7.83
C ALA A 76 -11.05 21.47 7.61
N GLY A 77 -9.91 21.68 6.94
CA GLY A 77 -8.94 20.66 6.61
C GLY A 77 -9.32 19.78 5.42
N ASN A 78 -10.33 20.12 4.65
CA ASN A 78 -10.68 19.38 3.44
C ASN A 78 -9.87 19.89 2.25
N LEU A 79 -9.73 19.05 1.22
CA LEU A 79 -9.00 19.41 0.01
C LEU A 79 -9.77 20.48 -0.79
N LYS A 80 -9.27 21.72 -0.75
CA LYS A 80 -9.80 22.85 -1.52
C LYS A 80 -9.26 22.84 -2.94
N GLU A 81 -7.95 22.79 -3.10
CA GLU A 81 -7.28 22.91 -4.38
C GLU A 81 -6.24 21.78 -4.54
N LEU A 82 -6.19 21.21 -5.74
CA LEU A 82 -5.21 20.21 -6.14
C LEU A 82 -4.50 20.71 -7.40
N LYS A 83 -3.17 20.73 -7.38
CA LYS A 83 -2.34 21.08 -8.53
C LYS A 83 -1.34 19.99 -8.84
N LEU A 84 -1.02 19.83 -10.10
CA LEU A 84 0.12 19.07 -10.57
C LEU A 84 1.05 20.03 -11.29
N ASP A 85 2.25 20.23 -10.75
CA ASP A 85 3.17 21.30 -11.14
C ASP A 85 2.44 22.67 -11.05
N ASP A 86 2.25 23.36 -12.18
CA ASP A 86 1.54 24.65 -12.23
C ASP A 86 0.07 24.51 -12.67
N ALA A 87 -0.36 23.30 -13.03
CA ALA A 87 -1.71 23.06 -13.53
C ALA A 87 -2.70 22.77 -12.39
N VAL A 88 -3.74 23.62 -12.26
CA VAL A 88 -4.86 23.35 -11.33
C VAL A 88 -5.72 22.21 -11.88
N LEU A 89 -5.93 21.19 -11.07
CA LEU A 89 -6.80 20.07 -11.40
C LEU A 89 -8.21 20.35 -10.88
N GLY A 90 -9.11 20.69 -11.81
CA GLY A 90 -10.51 20.94 -11.51
C GLY A 90 -11.27 19.64 -11.21
N GLY A 91 -12.45 19.78 -10.61
CA GLY A 91 -13.40 18.71 -10.33
C GLY A 91 -14.37 19.13 -9.23
N ASP A 92 -15.66 18.84 -9.43
CA ASP A 92 -16.71 19.21 -8.47
C ASP A 92 -16.67 18.32 -7.22
N THR A 93 -16.11 17.12 -7.34
CA THR A 93 -15.98 16.18 -6.25
C THR A 93 -14.51 15.80 -6.02
N LEU A 94 -14.20 15.32 -4.82
CA LEU A 94 -12.89 14.85 -4.45
C LEU A 94 -12.43 13.72 -5.39
N SER A 95 -13.31 12.77 -5.67
CA SER A 95 -13.06 11.67 -6.61
C SER A 95 -12.75 12.16 -8.02
N ALA A 96 -13.45 13.20 -8.51
CA ALA A 96 -13.17 13.80 -9.82
C ALA A 96 -11.79 14.47 -9.88
N LYS A 97 -11.38 15.15 -8.81
CA LYS A 97 -10.04 15.76 -8.70
C LYS A 97 -8.94 14.69 -8.79
N PHE A 98 -9.09 13.58 -8.05
CA PHE A 98 -8.13 12.48 -8.09
C PHE A 98 -8.15 11.71 -9.40
N ALA A 99 -9.30 11.56 -10.04
CA ALA A 99 -9.38 10.99 -11.40
C ALA A 99 -8.62 11.85 -12.42
N ASN A 100 -8.75 13.18 -12.32
CA ASN A 100 -8.02 14.10 -13.18
C ASN A 100 -6.50 14.07 -12.90
N LEU A 101 -6.10 13.95 -11.63
CA LEU A 101 -4.70 13.72 -11.26
C LEU A 101 -4.18 12.44 -11.92
N HIS A 102 -4.89 11.32 -11.75
CA HIS A 102 -4.53 10.03 -12.33
C HIS A 102 -4.35 10.12 -13.86
N ASN A 103 -5.30 10.73 -14.58
CA ASN A 103 -5.22 10.89 -16.02
C ASN A 103 -4.00 11.73 -16.45
N LYS A 104 -3.67 12.77 -15.72
CA LYS A 104 -2.49 13.60 -15.98
C LYS A 104 -1.19 12.84 -15.72
N ILE A 105 -1.10 12.11 -14.62
CA ILE A 105 0.05 11.23 -14.32
C ILE A 105 0.18 10.16 -15.42
N LEU A 106 -0.92 9.55 -15.84
CA LEU A 106 -0.91 8.56 -16.93
C LEU A 106 -0.36 9.14 -18.23
N SER A 107 -0.70 10.39 -18.57
CA SER A 107 -0.12 11.06 -19.76
C SER A 107 1.39 11.26 -19.60
N LYS A 108 1.84 11.72 -18.43
CA LYS A 108 3.27 11.91 -18.14
C LYS A 108 4.08 10.61 -18.21
N VAL A 109 3.51 9.52 -17.69
CA VAL A 109 4.11 8.17 -17.77
C VAL A 109 4.23 7.71 -19.23
N ARG A 110 3.22 7.96 -20.07
CA ARG A 110 3.28 7.65 -21.49
C ARG A 110 4.34 8.48 -22.23
N ASP A 111 4.42 9.77 -21.92
CA ASP A 111 5.41 10.67 -22.51
C ASP A 111 6.84 10.27 -22.10
N ALA A 112 7.03 9.67 -20.93
CA ALA A 112 8.31 9.15 -20.45
C ALA A 112 8.70 7.77 -21.04
N GLY A 113 7.87 7.19 -21.91
CA GLY A 113 8.15 5.89 -22.56
C GLY A 113 7.43 4.70 -21.94
N GLY A 114 6.64 4.88 -20.91
CA GLY A 114 5.84 3.83 -20.26
C GLY A 114 6.16 3.64 -18.77
N PRO A 115 5.48 2.71 -18.12
CA PRO A 115 5.61 2.53 -16.66
C PRO A 115 7.02 2.17 -16.19
N ASP A 116 7.73 1.31 -16.93
CA ASP A 116 9.06 0.83 -16.54
C ASP A 116 10.11 1.94 -16.62
N GLU A 117 10.04 2.79 -17.65
CA GLU A 117 10.93 3.93 -17.84
C GLU A 117 10.55 5.08 -16.89
N ALA A 118 9.26 5.32 -16.70
CA ALA A 118 8.76 6.32 -15.77
C ALA A 118 9.18 6.02 -14.31
N ALA A 119 9.25 4.74 -13.90
CA ALA A 119 9.73 4.36 -12.59
C ALA A 119 11.17 4.81 -12.31
N ASN A 120 11.99 4.89 -13.35
CA ASN A 120 13.39 5.32 -13.25
C ASN A 120 13.56 6.84 -13.42
N LEU A 121 12.73 7.47 -14.26
CA LEU A 121 12.88 8.86 -14.68
C LEU A 121 11.99 9.83 -13.91
N LEU A 122 10.87 9.37 -13.38
CA LEU A 122 9.88 10.22 -12.69
C LEU A 122 9.86 9.95 -11.19
N GLU A 123 9.71 11.03 -10.44
CA GLU A 123 9.35 10.96 -9.02
C GLU A 123 8.22 11.95 -8.73
N VAL A 124 7.42 11.67 -7.71
CA VAL A 124 6.34 12.56 -7.28
C VAL A 124 6.65 13.11 -5.90
N GLU A 125 6.56 14.42 -5.77
CA GLU A 125 6.69 15.12 -4.52
C GLU A 125 5.33 15.70 -4.09
N PHE A 126 4.81 15.24 -2.95
CA PHE A 126 3.60 15.80 -2.37
C PHE A 126 3.92 16.99 -1.47
N GLU A 127 3.40 18.15 -1.83
CA GLU A 127 3.41 19.37 -1.00
C GLU A 127 2.02 19.54 -0.38
N CYS A 128 1.88 19.19 0.89
CA CYS A 128 0.60 19.26 1.60
C CYS A 128 0.58 20.43 2.57
N ASP A 129 -0.57 21.12 2.69
CA ASP A 129 -0.78 22.07 3.77
C ASP A 129 -0.84 21.33 5.12
N TYR A 130 -0.33 21.98 6.17
CA TYR A 130 -0.29 21.42 7.53
C TYR A 130 -1.67 21.01 8.07
N ASP A 131 -2.72 21.80 7.73
CA ASP A 131 -4.09 21.59 8.19
C ASP A 131 -4.84 20.54 7.35
N LEU A 132 -4.23 19.96 6.30
CA LEU A 132 -4.90 19.03 5.43
C LEU A 132 -5.19 17.70 6.14
N LYS A 133 -6.41 17.21 6.05
CA LYS A 133 -6.77 15.89 6.59
C LYS A 133 -5.97 14.79 5.89
N TYR A 134 -5.34 13.96 6.69
CA TYR A 134 -4.51 12.85 6.21
C TYR A 134 -5.27 11.88 5.28
N SER A 135 -6.59 11.71 5.48
CA SER A 135 -7.42 10.90 4.58
C SER A 135 -7.32 11.32 3.11
N ASN A 136 -7.23 12.63 2.84
CA ASN A 136 -7.10 13.14 1.47
C ASN A 136 -5.76 12.77 0.85
N VAL A 137 -4.70 12.73 1.67
CA VAL A 137 -3.35 12.32 1.22
C VAL A 137 -3.34 10.84 0.87
N ILE A 138 -3.94 9.99 1.73
CA ILE A 138 -4.05 8.55 1.48
C ILE A 138 -4.85 8.25 0.20
N GLU A 139 -5.89 9.03 -0.09
CA GLU A 139 -6.67 8.87 -1.32
C GLU A 139 -5.92 9.37 -2.58
N ALA A 140 -4.98 10.30 -2.43
CA ALA A 140 -4.17 10.81 -3.53
C ALA A 140 -3.07 9.83 -3.96
N ILE A 141 -2.50 9.05 -3.04
CA ILE A 141 -1.41 8.11 -3.33
C ILE A 141 -1.77 7.10 -4.42
N PRO A 142 -2.91 6.38 -4.37
CA PRO A 142 -3.30 5.45 -5.44
C PRO A 142 -3.48 6.13 -6.80
N ALA A 143 -3.89 7.40 -6.83
CA ALA A 143 -4.05 8.13 -8.09
C ALA A 143 -2.71 8.36 -8.81
N VAL A 144 -1.61 8.36 -8.07
CA VAL A 144 -0.25 8.59 -8.58
C VAL A 144 0.52 7.29 -8.79
N SER A 145 0.47 6.37 -7.81
CA SER A 145 1.25 5.12 -7.84
C SER A 145 0.68 4.07 -8.78
N GLY A 146 -0.57 4.18 -9.14
CA GLY A 146 -1.25 3.22 -9.99
C GLY A 146 -2.55 2.74 -9.39
N SER A 147 -3.46 2.31 -10.24
CA SER A 147 -4.74 1.77 -9.81
C SER A 147 -5.00 0.40 -10.42
N ARG A 148 -5.76 -0.38 -9.68
CA ARG A 148 -6.36 -1.60 -10.20
C ARG A 148 -7.41 -1.20 -11.24
N ALA A 149 -7.17 -1.51 -12.52
CA ALA A 149 -8.20 -1.34 -13.53
C ALA A 149 -9.42 -2.18 -13.14
N ARG A 150 -10.61 -1.56 -13.07
CA ARG A 150 -11.87 -2.24 -12.75
C ARG A 150 -12.05 -3.44 -13.68
N GLY A 151 -11.95 -4.67 -13.13
CA GLY A 151 -12.12 -5.92 -13.89
C GLY A 151 -10.83 -6.58 -14.39
N SER A 152 -9.65 -6.07 -14.05
CA SER A 152 -8.37 -6.71 -14.33
C SER A 152 -7.61 -6.98 -13.05
N ASP A 153 -7.05 -8.18 -12.95
CA ASP A 153 -6.17 -8.55 -11.82
C ASP A 153 -4.76 -7.93 -11.93
N LYS A 154 -4.51 -7.17 -13.00
CA LYS A 154 -3.25 -6.47 -13.21
C LYS A 154 -3.28 -5.08 -12.56
N ILE A 155 -2.44 -4.91 -11.56
CA ILE A 155 -2.11 -3.59 -11.00
C ILE A 155 -1.21 -2.90 -12.04
N SER A 156 -1.70 -1.80 -12.59
CA SER A 156 -0.89 -0.93 -13.44
C SER A 156 -0.07 -0.03 -12.52
N LYS A 157 1.18 -0.36 -12.28
CA LYS A 157 2.11 0.52 -11.56
C LYS A 157 2.40 1.73 -12.47
N LEU A 158 2.35 2.94 -11.91
CA LEU A 158 2.65 4.19 -12.64
C LEU A 158 3.97 4.78 -12.16
N ILE A 159 3.99 5.40 -10.98
CA ILE A 159 5.19 5.98 -10.40
C ILE A 159 5.41 5.38 -9.02
N GLU A 160 6.60 4.80 -8.80
CA GLU A 160 6.95 4.16 -7.53
C GLU A 160 7.66 5.13 -6.56
N ASN A 161 8.38 6.11 -7.10
CA ASN A 161 9.14 7.05 -6.29
C ASN A 161 8.24 8.19 -5.80
N ILE A 162 7.82 8.12 -4.54
CA ILE A 162 6.98 9.15 -3.90
C ILE A 162 7.76 9.76 -2.75
N LYS A 163 7.84 11.09 -2.74
CA LYS A 163 8.43 11.89 -1.66
C LYS A 163 7.38 12.82 -1.07
N PHE A 164 7.56 13.20 0.18
CA PHE A 164 6.76 14.23 0.83
C PHE A 164 7.67 15.40 1.17
N ALA A 165 7.26 16.60 0.74
CA ALA A 165 7.88 17.83 1.16
C ALA A 165 7.47 18.17 2.61
N GLU A 166 8.26 19.02 3.26
CA GLU A 166 7.87 19.55 4.56
C GLU A 166 6.51 20.27 4.48
N PRO A 167 5.58 19.96 5.40
CA PRO A 167 4.25 20.57 5.38
C PRO A 167 4.36 22.09 5.57
N LYS A 168 3.81 22.85 4.63
CA LYS A 168 3.80 24.31 4.70
C LYS A 168 2.80 24.77 5.75
N LYS A 169 3.30 25.42 6.81
CA LYS A 169 2.44 26.17 7.74
C LYS A 169 1.77 27.31 6.99
N LYS A 170 0.48 27.50 7.21
CA LYS A 170 -0.19 28.72 6.77
C LYS A 170 0.58 29.91 7.35
N THR A 171 1.23 30.68 6.50
CA THR A 171 1.78 31.99 6.90
C THR A 171 0.58 32.83 7.31
N GLY A 172 0.45 33.06 8.63
CA GLY A 172 -0.67 33.80 9.19
C GLY A 172 -0.79 35.18 8.53
N SER A 173 -2.00 35.50 8.19
CA SER A 173 -2.45 36.87 7.94
C SER A 173 -2.81 37.50 9.25
#